data_d259ac9df53efba08cf1c139763f993d
#
_entry.id   d259ac9df53efba08cf1c139763f993d
#
_cell.length_a   1.000
_cell.length_b   1.000
_cell.length_c   1.000
_cell.angle_alpha   90.00
_cell.angle_beta   90.00
_cell.angle_gamma   90.00
#
_symmetry.space_group_name_H-M   'P 1'
#
loop_
_entity.id
_entity.type
_entity.pdbx_description
1 polymer ?
#
loop_
_entity_poly.entity_id
_entity_poly.type
_entity_poly.pdbx_seq_one_letter_code
_entity_poly.pdbx_strand_id
1 'polypeptide(L)'
;MKRILFIILIAVAASCSNNVNVDTLKEGDVVFIESQSSQSPYIKAGTMSKWTHCGIVVNTPDGMKVLEASKTVRLTPFAKFIGSAKNENWCTRRPKQTISTPIQYQKYLGQPYDLEFKFNNGTMYCSELVWLIYKDHGIEICKSRKVSSFAMTRLPKVKKLMDKRGISMDQEAVAPVDIYKAISK
;
A
#
# COMPACT_ATOMS: atom_id res chain seq x y z
N MET A 1 -14.91 41.04 -37.07
CA MET A 1 -15.15 40.67 -35.67
C MET A 1 -14.81 39.17 -35.50
N LYS A 2 -13.60 38.84 -34.99
CA LYS A 2 -13.18 37.44 -34.79
C LYS A 2 -13.63 36.96 -33.42
N ARG A 3 -14.51 35.96 -33.36
CA ARG A 3 -14.94 35.31 -32.11
C ARG A 3 -13.85 34.31 -31.69
N ILE A 4 -13.18 34.59 -30.58
CA ILE A 4 -12.21 33.68 -29.95
C ILE A 4 -13.04 32.69 -29.12
N LEU A 5 -13.03 31.43 -29.52
CA LEU A 5 -13.67 30.34 -28.80
C LEU A 5 -12.70 29.85 -27.69
N PHE A 6 -12.99 30.19 -26.44
CA PHE A 6 -12.26 29.65 -25.29
C PHE A 6 -12.72 28.21 -25.03
N ILE A 7 -11.88 27.25 -25.38
CA ILE A 7 -12.06 25.84 -25.00
C ILE A 7 -11.57 25.71 -23.55
N ILE A 8 -12.52 25.63 -22.61
CA ILE A 8 -12.20 25.29 -21.22
C ILE A 8 -11.93 23.80 -21.15
N LEU A 9 -10.64 23.44 -21.03
CA LEU A 9 -10.23 22.07 -20.78
C LEU A 9 -10.55 21.73 -19.31
N ILE A 10 -11.67 21.08 -19.07
CA ILE A 10 -12.03 20.57 -17.74
C ILE A 10 -11.14 19.34 -17.49
N ALA A 11 -10.07 19.53 -16.72
CA ALA A 11 -9.31 18.43 -16.16
C ALA A 11 -10.21 17.69 -15.15
N VAL A 12 -10.76 16.55 -15.55
CA VAL A 12 -11.43 15.64 -14.63
C VAL A 12 -10.36 15.07 -13.69
N ALA A 13 -10.16 15.74 -12.56
CA ALA A 13 -9.43 15.16 -11.44
C ALA A 13 -10.22 13.92 -11.02
N ALA A 14 -9.62 12.73 -11.19
CA ALA A 14 -10.16 11.49 -10.64
C ALA A 14 -10.15 11.62 -9.11
N SER A 15 -11.22 12.22 -8.57
CA SER A 15 -11.49 12.29 -7.14
C SER A 15 -11.65 10.86 -6.65
N CYS A 16 -10.79 10.42 -5.73
CA CYS A 16 -11.07 9.24 -4.93
C CYS A 16 -12.32 9.57 -4.11
N SER A 17 -13.50 9.15 -4.57
CA SER A 17 -14.71 9.29 -3.76
C SER A 17 -14.55 8.36 -2.54
N ASN A 18 -14.61 8.94 -1.33
CA ASN A 18 -14.52 8.20 -0.06
C ASN A 18 -15.76 7.35 0.24
N ASN A 19 -16.72 7.26 -0.68
CA ASN A 19 -17.92 6.45 -0.55
C ASN A 19 -17.71 5.07 -1.20
N VAL A 20 -16.80 4.25 -0.63
CA VAL A 20 -16.80 2.82 -0.95
C VAL A 20 -17.88 2.17 -0.11
N ASN A 21 -18.94 1.71 -0.76
CA ASN A 21 -19.87 0.81 -0.14
C ASN A 21 -19.13 -0.49 0.21
N VAL A 22 -19.11 -0.84 1.50
CA VAL A 22 -18.41 -2.05 1.99
C VAL A 22 -18.92 -3.31 1.27
N ASP A 23 -20.17 -3.31 0.83
CA ASP A 23 -20.79 -4.40 0.07
C ASP A 23 -20.17 -4.61 -1.34
N THR A 24 -19.39 -3.65 -1.84
CA THR A 24 -18.69 -3.76 -3.13
C THR A 24 -17.27 -4.30 -3.03
N LEU A 25 -16.75 -4.47 -1.81
CA LEU A 25 -15.43 -5.05 -1.58
C LEU A 25 -15.37 -6.49 -2.05
N LYS A 26 -14.24 -6.86 -2.65
CA LYS A 26 -13.94 -8.24 -3.04
C LYS A 26 -12.59 -8.66 -2.46
N GLU A 27 -12.44 -9.93 -2.25
CA GLU A 27 -11.17 -10.52 -1.90
C GLU A 27 -10.11 -10.14 -2.94
N GLY A 28 -8.94 -9.71 -2.46
CA GLY A 28 -7.87 -9.19 -3.31
C GLY A 28 -7.91 -7.66 -3.52
N ASP A 29 -8.98 -6.94 -3.17
CA ASP A 29 -8.93 -5.48 -3.22
C ASP A 29 -7.83 -4.95 -2.30
N VAL A 30 -7.07 -3.95 -2.77
CA VAL A 30 -6.01 -3.33 -1.98
C VAL A 30 -6.50 -2.03 -1.39
N VAL A 31 -6.34 -1.87 -0.07
CA VAL A 31 -6.74 -0.68 0.68
C VAL A 31 -5.49 0.12 1.01
N PHE A 32 -5.49 1.40 0.68
CA PHE A 32 -4.38 2.33 0.95
C PHE A 32 -4.83 3.41 1.91
N ILE A 33 -3.94 3.78 2.85
CA ILE A 33 -4.17 4.89 3.77
C ILE A 33 -2.93 5.77 3.91
N GLU A 34 -3.14 7.05 4.22
CA GLU A 34 -2.12 7.87 4.88
C GLU A 34 -2.16 7.53 6.37
N SER A 35 -1.26 6.67 6.82
CA SER A 35 -1.26 6.18 8.20
C SER A 35 -0.89 7.26 9.20
N GLN A 36 -1.46 7.19 10.41
CA GLN A 36 -1.08 8.04 11.56
C GLN A 36 0.13 7.48 12.34
N SER A 37 0.77 6.40 11.86
CA SER A 37 1.93 5.81 12.52
C SER A 37 3.13 6.76 12.54
N SER A 38 4.02 6.60 13.53
CA SER A 38 5.26 7.36 13.63
C SER A 38 6.22 7.16 12.45
N GLN A 39 6.04 6.10 11.67
CA GLN A 39 6.84 5.82 10.47
C GLN A 39 6.31 6.55 9.22
N SER A 40 5.02 6.92 9.23
CA SER A 40 4.35 7.53 8.08
C SER A 40 5.10 8.75 7.49
N PRO A 41 5.61 9.71 8.29
CA PRO A 41 6.37 10.84 7.75
C PRO A 41 7.62 10.44 6.96
N TYR A 42 8.33 9.39 7.39
CA TYR A 42 9.53 8.89 6.71
C TYR A 42 9.19 8.16 5.40
N ILE A 43 8.13 7.33 5.43
CA ILE A 43 7.65 6.65 4.23
C ILE A 43 7.15 7.70 3.21
N LYS A 44 6.37 8.69 3.67
CA LYS A 44 5.88 9.79 2.84
C LYS A 44 7.03 10.56 2.19
N ALA A 45 8.03 10.94 2.97
CA ALA A 45 9.22 11.62 2.46
C ALA A 45 10.02 10.74 1.50
N GLY A 46 10.27 9.48 1.86
CA GLY A 46 11.04 8.53 1.02
C GLY A 46 10.37 8.27 -0.32
N THR A 47 9.06 8.13 -0.35
CA THR A 47 8.30 7.73 -1.54
C THR A 47 7.63 8.88 -2.30
N MET A 48 7.63 10.10 -1.75
CA MET A 48 6.90 11.28 -2.23
C MET A 48 5.40 10.96 -2.47
N SER A 49 4.80 10.18 -1.58
CA SER A 49 3.41 9.74 -1.70
C SER A 49 2.68 9.86 -0.38
N LYS A 50 1.40 10.17 -0.43
CA LYS A 50 0.52 10.13 0.75
C LYS A 50 0.20 8.70 1.19
N TRP A 51 0.33 7.73 0.31
CA TRP A 51 0.08 6.32 0.65
C TRP A 51 1.25 5.74 1.43
N THR A 52 1.09 5.68 2.74
CA THR A 52 2.16 5.26 3.66
C THR A 52 1.90 3.90 4.31
N HIS A 53 0.70 3.36 4.10
CA HIS A 53 0.32 2.02 4.55
C HIS A 53 -0.70 1.41 3.59
N CYS A 54 -0.71 0.10 3.51
CA CYS A 54 -1.71 -0.66 2.75
C CYS A 54 -1.99 -2.01 3.38
N GLY A 55 -3.11 -2.59 2.99
CA GLY A 55 -3.51 -3.95 3.30
C GLY A 55 -4.33 -4.53 2.16
N ILE A 56 -4.65 -5.81 2.24
CA ILE A 56 -5.43 -6.53 1.24
C ILE A 56 -6.72 -7.05 1.87
N VAL A 57 -7.80 -6.95 1.13
CA VAL A 57 -9.10 -7.49 1.57
C VAL A 57 -9.07 -9.01 1.43
N VAL A 58 -9.44 -9.70 2.49
CA VAL A 58 -9.56 -11.17 2.54
C VAL A 58 -10.94 -11.57 3.04
N ASN A 59 -11.45 -12.67 2.52
CA ASN A 59 -12.69 -13.28 3.00
C ASN A 59 -12.40 -14.14 4.23
N THR A 60 -13.16 -13.93 5.31
CA THR A 60 -13.03 -14.69 6.55
C THR A 60 -14.40 -15.25 6.94
N PRO A 61 -14.47 -16.24 7.85
CA PRO A 61 -15.77 -16.74 8.34
C PRO A 61 -16.68 -15.64 8.89
N ASP A 62 -16.10 -14.54 9.42
CA ASP A 62 -16.86 -13.40 9.95
C ASP A 62 -17.02 -12.27 8.90
N GLY A 63 -16.85 -12.53 7.62
CA GLY A 63 -16.95 -11.56 6.53
C GLY A 63 -15.62 -10.96 6.09
N MET A 64 -15.69 -9.91 5.27
CA MET A 64 -14.50 -9.26 4.70
C MET A 64 -13.71 -8.48 5.75
N LYS A 65 -12.41 -8.74 5.83
CA LYS A 65 -11.47 -8.01 6.69
C LYS A 65 -10.26 -7.57 5.88
N VAL A 66 -9.49 -6.63 6.40
CA VAL A 66 -8.20 -6.22 5.83
C VAL A 66 -7.10 -7.01 6.53
N LEU A 67 -6.33 -7.76 5.75
CA LEU A 67 -5.07 -8.34 6.21
C LEU A 67 -3.99 -7.29 6.06
N GLU A 68 -3.34 -6.94 7.16
CA GLU A 68 -2.31 -5.90 7.21
C GLU A 68 -1.10 -6.33 8.04
N ALA A 69 0.08 -5.86 7.68
CA ALA A 69 1.26 -5.90 8.54
C ALA A 69 1.40 -4.54 9.26
N SER A 70 1.28 -4.55 10.60
CA SER A 70 1.39 -3.36 11.44
C SER A 70 2.41 -3.64 12.56
N LYS A 71 2.00 -4.02 13.79
CA LYS A 71 2.94 -4.60 14.79
C LYS A 71 3.26 -6.05 14.46
N THR A 72 2.25 -6.75 13.98
CA THR A 72 2.30 -8.09 13.41
C THR A 72 1.37 -8.14 12.22
N VAL A 73 1.44 -9.21 11.42
CA VAL A 73 0.42 -9.50 10.41
C VAL A 73 -0.86 -9.91 11.12
N ARG A 74 -1.96 -9.23 10.81
CA ARG A 74 -3.25 -9.42 11.48
C ARG A 74 -4.44 -9.11 10.58
N LEU A 75 -5.60 -9.61 10.98
CA LEU A 75 -6.89 -9.24 10.41
C LEU A 75 -7.46 -8.02 11.14
N THR A 76 -7.81 -7.00 10.40
CA THR A 76 -8.39 -5.75 10.93
C THR A 76 -9.75 -5.52 10.25
N PRO A 77 -10.84 -5.27 11.01
CA PRO A 77 -12.11 -4.86 10.41
C PRO A 77 -11.92 -3.66 9.49
N PHE A 78 -12.57 -3.65 8.32
CA PHE A 78 -12.38 -2.61 7.30
C PHE A 78 -12.56 -1.20 7.87
N ALA A 79 -13.66 -0.97 8.61
CA ALA A 79 -13.94 0.33 9.24
C ALA A 79 -12.81 0.78 10.20
N LYS A 80 -12.23 -0.15 10.97
CA LYS A 80 -11.11 0.13 11.86
C LYS A 80 -9.83 0.45 11.08
N PHE A 81 -9.59 -0.24 9.98
CA PHE A 81 -8.43 0.03 9.12
C PHE A 81 -8.49 1.44 8.54
N ILE A 82 -9.60 1.80 7.88
CA ILE A 82 -9.76 3.14 7.29
C ILE A 82 -9.86 4.24 8.35
N GLY A 83 -10.41 3.96 9.53
CA GLY A 83 -10.46 4.89 10.67
C GLY A 83 -9.08 5.25 11.22
N SER A 84 -8.02 4.47 10.89
CA SER A 84 -6.63 4.81 11.21
C SER A 84 -5.96 5.74 10.18
N ALA A 85 -6.69 6.15 9.14
CA ALA A 85 -6.20 7.07 8.14
C ALA A 85 -6.16 8.51 8.67
N LYS A 86 -5.09 9.22 8.34
CA LYS A 86 -4.96 10.65 8.66
C LYS A 86 -5.88 11.46 7.73
N ASN A 87 -6.71 12.35 8.33
CA ASN A 87 -7.61 13.23 7.58
C ASN A 87 -8.47 12.46 6.55
N GLU A 88 -8.93 11.27 6.91
CA GLU A 88 -9.73 10.41 6.03
C GLU A 88 -9.07 10.13 4.67
N ASN A 89 -7.74 10.23 4.57
CA ASN A 89 -6.99 9.91 3.38
C ASN A 89 -6.86 8.39 3.20
N TRP A 90 -7.86 7.78 2.57
CA TRP A 90 -7.85 6.37 2.20
C TRP A 90 -8.49 6.16 0.83
N CYS A 91 -8.19 5.04 0.21
CA CYS A 91 -8.90 4.55 -0.98
C CYS A 91 -8.75 3.03 -1.12
N THR A 92 -9.65 2.42 -1.88
CA THR A 92 -9.51 1.05 -2.36
C THR A 92 -9.18 1.03 -3.85
N ARG A 93 -8.48 -0.01 -4.28
CA ARG A 93 -8.22 -0.28 -5.70
C ARG A 93 -8.32 -1.77 -5.96
N ARG A 94 -8.95 -2.12 -7.06
CA ARG A 94 -9.01 -3.50 -7.57
C ARG A 94 -8.04 -3.63 -8.72
N PRO A 95 -7.02 -4.51 -8.62
CA PRO A 95 -6.14 -4.83 -9.74
C PRO A 95 -6.91 -5.41 -10.92
N LYS A 96 -6.44 -5.15 -12.14
CA LYS A 96 -7.03 -5.74 -13.36
C LYS A 96 -6.94 -7.26 -13.35
N GLN A 97 -5.79 -7.80 -12.92
CA GLN A 97 -5.63 -9.22 -12.65
C GLN A 97 -6.11 -9.50 -11.22
N THR A 98 -7.22 -10.17 -11.10
CA THR A 98 -7.83 -10.53 -9.83
C THR A 98 -7.38 -11.90 -9.37
N ILE A 99 -7.29 -12.09 -8.07
CA ILE A 99 -7.06 -13.39 -7.44
C ILE A 99 -8.31 -14.23 -7.65
N SER A 100 -8.15 -15.43 -8.23
CA SER A 100 -9.26 -16.33 -8.56
C SER A 100 -9.48 -17.46 -7.55
N THR A 101 -8.53 -17.68 -6.65
CA THR A 101 -8.59 -18.69 -5.60
C THR A 101 -8.54 -18.04 -4.22
N PRO A 102 -9.14 -18.64 -3.18
CA PRO A 102 -9.14 -18.06 -1.84
C PRO A 102 -7.73 -17.76 -1.33
N ILE A 103 -7.55 -16.58 -0.72
CA ILE A 103 -6.28 -16.18 -0.13
C ILE A 103 -6.02 -16.97 1.15
N GLN A 104 -4.94 -17.75 1.17
CA GLN A 104 -4.50 -18.54 2.33
C GLN A 104 -3.78 -17.63 3.34
N TYR A 105 -4.51 -16.67 3.92
CA TYR A 105 -3.96 -15.63 4.79
C TYR A 105 -3.41 -16.15 6.11
N GLN A 106 -3.86 -17.33 6.56
CA GLN A 106 -3.48 -17.93 7.85
C GLN A 106 -1.97 -18.12 7.99
N LYS A 107 -1.29 -18.44 6.89
CA LYS A 107 0.18 -18.65 6.88
C LYS A 107 0.99 -17.40 7.17
N TYR A 108 0.38 -16.22 7.05
CA TYR A 108 1.03 -14.94 7.33
C TYR A 108 0.75 -14.41 8.73
N LEU A 109 -0.34 -14.87 9.38
CA LEU A 109 -0.78 -14.32 10.66
C LEU A 109 0.30 -14.44 11.74
N GLY A 110 0.44 -13.38 12.54
CA GLY A 110 1.39 -13.31 13.66
C GLY A 110 2.83 -12.98 13.27
N GLN A 111 3.20 -12.96 11.99
CA GLN A 111 4.56 -12.55 11.60
C GLN A 111 4.86 -11.13 12.10
N PRO A 112 6.03 -10.89 12.71
CA PRO A 112 6.41 -9.57 13.22
C PRO A 112 6.54 -8.53 12.10
N TYR A 113 6.37 -7.25 12.44
CA TYR A 113 6.56 -6.17 11.46
C TYR A 113 8.04 -5.98 11.12
N ASP A 114 8.34 -5.93 9.83
CA ASP A 114 9.68 -5.66 9.32
C ASP A 114 10.01 -4.17 9.31
N LEU A 115 10.99 -3.77 10.13
CA LEU A 115 11.53 -2.40 10.17
C LEU A 115 12.72 -2.19 9.22
N GLU A 116 13.27 -3.27 8.68
CA GLU A 116 14.41 -3.25 7.78
C GLU A 116 13.99 -3.25 6.30
N PHE A 117 12.71 -3.49 6.03
CA PHE A 117 12.14 -3.57 4.68
C PHE A 117 12.89 -4.56 3.76
N LYS A 118 13.26 -5.73 4.30
CA LYS A 118 13.95 -6.81 3.58
C LYS A 118 12.99 -7.93 3.23
N PHE A 119 13.14 -8.48 2.03
CA PHE A 119 12.41 -9.69 1.65
C PHE A 119 12.99 -10.94 2.33
N ASN A 120 12.12 -11.91 2.60
CA ASN A 120 12.48 -13.26 3.06
C ASN A 120 13.29 -13.30 4.37
N ASN A 121 13.03 -12.43 5.32
CA ASN A 121 13.74 -12.35 6.61
C ASN A 121 12.90 -12.84 7.81
N GLY A 122 11.74 -13.47 7.56
CA GLY A 122 10.84 -13.98 8.60
C GLY A 122 9.96 -12.89 9.25
N THR A 123 10.10 -11.64 8.82
CA THR A 123 9.26 -10.51 9.22
C THR A 123 8.54 -9.94 8.00
N MET A 124 7.56 -9.07 8.18
CA MET A 124 6.68 -8.63 7.10
C MET A 124 6.34 -7.15 7.21
N TYR A 125 6.56 -6.36 6.16
CA TYR A 125 6.01 -5.00 6.08
C TYR A 125 4.78 -4.93 5.17
N CYS A 126 4.02 -3.87 5.25
CA CYS A 126 2.65 -3.79 4.71
C CYS A 126 2.56 -4.05 3.20
N SER A 127 3.40 -3.42 2.41
CA SER A 127 3.38 -3.58 0.95
C SER A 127 4.04 -4.88 0.47
N GLU A 128 4.99 -5.42 1.22
CA GLU A 128 5.53 -6.76 0.97
C GLU A 128 4.44 -7.83 1.12
N LEU A 129 3.64 -7.74 2.19
CA LEU A 129 2.52 -8.67 2.42
C LEU A 129 1.57 -8.71 1.21
N VAL A 130 1.14 -7.54 0.74
CA VAL A 130 0.25 -7.44 -0.43
C VAL A 130 0.95 -8.02 -1.68
N TRP A 131 2.21 -7.65 -1.90
CA TRP A 131 3.00 -8.10 -3.04
C TRP A 131 3.20 -9.62 -3.04
N LEU A 132 3.54 -10.22 -1.89
CA LEU A 132 3.73 -11.68 -1.75
C LEU A 132 2.41 -12.44 -1.98
N ILE A 133 1.29 -11.95 -1.44
CA ILE A 133 -0.01 -12.59 -1.66
C ILE A 133 -0.33 -12.67 -3.16
N TYR A 134 -0.13 -11.59 -3.91
CA TYR A 134 -0.34 -11.61 -5.35
C TYR A 134 0.64 -12.55 -6.05
N LYS A 135 1.92 -12.53 -5.66
CA LYS A 135 2.95 -13.42 -6.19
C LYS A 135 2.63 -14.90 -5.95
N ASP A 136 2.10 -15.26 -4.77
CA ASP A 136 1.65 -16.61 -4.45
C ASP A 136 0.51 -17.11 -5.36
N HIS A 137 -0.24 -16.18 -5.95
CA HIS A 137 -1.28 -16.47 -6.94
C HIS A 137 -0.80 -16.31 -8.39
N GLY A 138 0.53 -16.24 -8.62
CA GLY A 138 1.13 -16.12 -9.94
C GLY A 138 0.94 -14.74 -10.60
N ILE A 139 0.60 -13.71 -9.83
CA ILE A 139 0.33 -12.36 -10.33
C ILE A 139 1.46 -11.41 -9.94
N GLU A 140 2.17 -10.84 -10.91
CA GLU A 140 3.12 -9.74 -10.68
C GLU A 140 2.36 -8.42 -10.59
N ILE A 141 1.89 -8.06 -9.38
CA ILE A 141 1.13 -6.81 -9.17
C ILE A 141 1.96 -5.56 -9.44
N CYS A 142 3.26 -5.60 -9.13
CA CYS A 142 4.25 -4.58 -9.48
C CYS A 142 5.67 -5.14 -9.32
N LYS A 143 6.65 -4.48 -9.94
CA LYS A 143 8.08 -4.80 -9.76
C LYS A 143 8.61 -4.20 -8.45
N SER A 144 9.49 -4.95 -7.78
CA SER A 144 10.34 -4.40 -6.73
C SER A 144 11.37 -3.44 -7.34
N ARG A 145 11.95 -2.59 -6.51
CA ARG A 145 13.03 -1.68 -6.93
C ARG A 145 14.01 -1.39 -5.81
N LYS A 146 15.24 -1.04 -6.18
CA LYS A 146 16.27 -0.67 -5.20
C LYS A 146 15.83 0.49 -4.32
N VAL A 147 16.15 0.44 -3.03
CA VAL A 147 15.88 1.51 -2.07
C VAL A 147 16.50 2.83 -2.54
N SER A 148 17.67 2.80 -3.18
CA SER A 148 18.33 3.98 -3.76
C SER A 148 17.49 4.72 -4.83
N SER A 149 16.50 4.06 -5.42
CA SER A 149 15.60 4.65 -6.44
C SER A 149 14.44 5.44 -5.86
N PHE A 150 14.18 5.34 -4.55
CA PHE A 150 13.16 6.13 -3.89
C PHE A 150 13.62 7.58 -3.72
N ALA A 151 12.75 8.54 -4.05
CA ALA A 151 13.12 9.93 -4.32
C ALA A 151 13.90 10.63 -3.21
N MET A 152 13.55 10.40 -1.94
CA MET A 152 14.07 11.18 -0.82
C MET A 152 14.93 10.36 0.16
N THR A 153 15.40 9.18 -0.25
CA THR A 153 16.22 8.30 0.60
C THR A 153 17.57 8.92 0.98
N ARG A 154 18.05 9.87 0.17
CA ARG A 154 19.30 10.61 0.43
C ARG A 154 19.15 11.80 1.37
N LEU A 155 17.93 12.17 1.77
CA LEU A 155 17.74 13.23 2.77
C LEU A 155 18.37 12.82 4.10
N PRO A 156 19.10 13.73 4.79
CA PRO A 156 19.86 13.39 6.00
C PRO A 156 19.03 12.69 7.08
N LYS A 157 17.80 13.14 7.33
CA LYS A 157 16.90 12.53 8.32
C LYS A 157 16.45 11.13 7.91
N VAL A 158 16.13 10.92 6.64
CA VAL A 158 15.72 9.61 6.11
C VAL A 158 16.92 8.67 6.11
N LYS A 159 18.07 9.12 5.60
CA LYS A 159 19.31 8.35 5.60
C LYS A 159 19.70 7.90 7.02
N LYS A 160 19.69 8.82 8.00
CA LYS A 160 20.00 8.48 9.40
C LYS A 160 19.08 7.38 9.95
N LEU A 161 17.80 7.41 9.61
CA LEU A 161 16.85 6.36 10.02
C LEU A 161 17.17 5.03 9.33
N MET A 162 17.50 5.05 8.04
CA MET A 162 17.86 3.86 7.27
C MET A 162 19.13 3.22 7.83
N ASP A 163 20.19 4.01 8.05
CA ASP A 163 21.46 3.56 8.64
C ASP A 163 21.21 2.92 10.02
N LYS A 164 20.39 3.56 10.88
CA LYS A 164 20.01 3.02 12.20
C LYS A 164 19.30 1.66 12.10
N ARG A 165 18.58 1.39 11.04
CA ARG A 165 17.81 0.17 10.81
C ARG A 165 18.53 -0.86 9.95
N GLY A 166 19.74 -0.59 9.51
CA GLY A 166 20.48 -1.50 8.61
C GLY A 166 19.87 -1.62 7.21
N ILE A 167 19.14 -0.59 6.76
CA ILE A 167 18.51 -0.56 5.43
C ILE A 167 19.56 -0.19 4.39
N SER A 168 19.91 -1.14 3.52
CA SER A 168 20.85 -0.91 2.42
C SER A 168 20.19 -0.15 1.27
N MET A 169 20.96 0.76 0.64
CA MET A 169 20.54 1.44 -0.58
C MET A 169 20.40 0.49 -1.78
N ASP A 170 21.09 -0.65 -1.76
CA ASP A 170 21.07 -1.65 -2.83
C ASP A 170 20.03 -2.75 -2.64
N GLN A 171 19.42 -2.83 -1.43
CA GLN A 171 18.34 -3.80 -1.24
C GLN A 171 17.09 -3.43 -2.04
N GLU A 172 16.35 -4.44 -2.44
CA GLU A 172 15.06 -4.23 -3.11
C GLU A 172 13.92 -4.12 -2.10
N ALA A 173 12.94 -3.30 -2.44
CA ALA A 173 11.72 -3.13 -1.68
C ALA A 173 10.54 -2.76 -2.59
N VAL A 174 9.34 -2.91 -2.06
CA VAL A 174 8.08 -2.45 -2.67
C VAL A 174 7.43 -1.47 -1.71
N ALA A 175 7.08 -0.28 -2.18
CA ALA A 175 6.34 0.69 -1.37
C ALA A 175 4.83 0.65 -1.70
N PRO A 176 3.96 1.09 -0.78
CA PRO A 176 2.52 1.20 -1.07
C PRO A 176 2.20 1.96 -2.36
N VAL A 177 2.97 3.01 -2.67
CA VAL A 177 2.81 3.80 -3.89
C VAL A 177 3.16 3.04 -5.17
N ASP A 178 4.06 2.06 -5.10
CA ASP A 178 4.44 1.25 -6.27
C ASP A 178 3.27 0.36 -6.68
N ILE A 179 2.65 -0.31 -5.71
CA ILE A 179 1.42 -1.07 -5.92
C ILE A 179 0.30 -0.14 -6.41
N TYR A 180 0.06 0.98 -5.73
CA TYR A 180 -0.98 1.93 -6.11
C TYR A 180 -0.87 2.38 -7.56
N LYS A 181 0.33 2.78 -8.01
CA LYS A 181 0.57 3.24 -9.38
C LYS A 181 0.38 2.11 -10.41
N ALA A 182 0.76 0.90 -10.05
CA ALA A 182 0.65 -0.25 -10.96
C ALA A 182 -0.82 -0.63 -11.21
N ILE A 183 -1.67 -0.58 -10.19
CA ILE A 183 -3.08 -0.99 -10.27
C ILE A 183 -4.05 0.15 -10.60
N SER A 184 -3.56 1.39 -10.68
CA SER A 184 -4.38 2.58 -11.05
C SER A 184 -4.27 2.94 -12.53
N LYS A 185 -3.50 2.17 -13.31
CA LYS A 185 -3.38 2.26 -14.77
C LYS A 185 -4.40 1.33 -15.40
#